data_eee5a12677e63694efc93513991326ed
#
_entry.id   eee5a12677e63694efc93513991326ed
#
_cell.length_a   1.000
_cell.length_b   1.000
_cell.length_c   1.000
_cell.angle_alpha   90.00
_cell.angle_beta   90.00
_cell.angle_gamma   90.00
#
_symmetry.space_group_name_H-M   'P 1'
#
loop_
_entity.id
_entity.type
_entity.pdbx_description
1 polymer ?
#
loop_
_entity_poly.entity_id
_entity_poly.type
_entity_poly.pdbx_seq_one_letter_code
_entity_poly.pdbx_strand_id
1 'polypeptide(L)'
;MPQPTVNVKVNLVVKDKKVSIYKGDTVPTDEAILNQLFNESETSYSKGTISADDAKDHITLQWFKKDGTRTNISKENMATTPDDDTEYYLEVTYNPNGTSTDESKANTKQHVVGDAEKAYNPDNSNNPYGIYKIHVIKGQIQITKNVKEASDTDRTFIFNVNAKKGQNVSKSQVSVTVKANETSGTVTLPDLPRGEYTVTEDNADGYSIQAFDIFTDDSQTDCESARSDADKSLTFTLGNNGDKANVIATDYTYTSGGVKGVASYTNEAVTSLDLKKTDTDNHSLTGAKFKLEMKDGNSWKSLKNDIEVNNGASDIELNNLKTGIYKLTETTAPKGYSLLGSSIYFKVETGNVTLVDENGGPAQDSNMWSLNTENKVLIIKNTKLYSLPESGGPGTYGFTISGVAILATALMLFINNKRREEEAKRS
;
A
#
# COMPACT_ATOMS: atom_id res chain seq x y z
N MET A 1 -55.43 -48.55 -47.35
CA MET A 1 -54.59 -49.10 -46.29
C MET A 1 -54.15 -47.93 -45.42
N PRO A 2 -54.41 -47.94 -44.12
CA PRO A 2 -53.88 -46.87 -43.24
C PRO A 2 -52.38 -46.99 -43.18
N GLN A 3 -51.66 -45.89 -43.30
CA GLN A 3 -50.20 -45.82 -43.13
C GLN A 3 -49.87 -46.17 -41.70
N PRO A 4 -48.86 -46.98 -41.41
CA PRO A 4 -48.43 -47.26 -40.04
C PRO A 4 -47.81 -46.02 -39.43
N THR A 5 -48.41 -45.59 -38.35
CA THR A 5 -47.86 -44.51 -37.53
C THR A 5 -46.61 -45.04 -36.79
N VAL A 6 -45.44 -44.63 -37.21
CA VAL A 6 -44.21 -44.95 -36.50
C VAL A 6 -44.04 -43.96 -35.36
N ASN A 7 -44.31 -44.35 -34.15
CA ASN A 7 -43.97 -43.58 -32.97
C ASN A 7 -42.47 -43.68 -32.73
N VAL A 8 -41.74 -42.64 -33.07
CA VAL A 8 -40.31 -42.52 -32.75
C VAL A 8 -40.19 -41.99 -31.32
N LYS A 9 -39.74 -42.84 -30.39
CA LYS A 9 -39.44 -42.43 -29.03
C LYS A 9 -38.00 -41.88 -28.99
N VAL A 10 -37.88 -40.58 -28.82
CA VAL A 10 -36.57 -39.92 -28.67
C VAL A 10 -36.23 -39.90 -27.20
N ASN A 11 -35.16 -40.57 -26.78
CA ASN A 11 -34.63 -40.49 -25.42
C ASN A 11 -33.49 -39.47 -25.40
N LEU A 12 -33.73 -38.34 -24.74
CA LEU A 12 -32.70 -37.37 -24.40
C LEU A 12 -32.06 -37.77 -23.08
N VAL A 13 -30.78 -38.03 -23.08
CA VAL A 13 -30.02 -38.26 -21.84
C VAL A 13 -29.27 -36.98 -21.53
N VAL A 14 -29.63 -36.32 -20.44
CA VAL A 14 -28.93 -35.14 -19.92
C VAL A 14 -27.90 -35.61 -18.94
N LYS A 15 -26.63 -35.37 -19.24
CA LYS A 15 -25.53 -35.66 -18.29
C LYS A 15 -25.37 -34.56 -17.29
N ASP A 16 -24.83 -34.90 -16.13
CA ASP A 16 -24.43 -33.91 -15.13
C ASP A 16 -23.42 -32.94 -15.69
N LYS A 17 -23.63 -31.67 -15.43
CA LYS A 17 -22.74 -30.60 -15.85
C LYS A 17 -22.20 -29.83 -14.63
N LYS A 18 -20.95 -29.43 -14.74
CA LYS A 18 -20.28 -28.60 -13.73
C LYS A 18 -19.81 -27.33 -14.41
N VAL A 19 -20.05 -26.20 -13.77
CA VAL A 19 -19.60 -24.88 -14.21
C VAL A 19 -18.80 -24.27 -13.10
N SER A 20 -17.64 -23.71 -13.44
CA SER A 20 -16.89 -22.86 -12.52
C SER A 20 -17.06 -21.41 -12.94
N ILE A 21 -17.50 -20.58 -12.01
CA ILE A 21 -17.59 -19.13 -12.18
C ILE A 21 -16.80 -18.46 -11.08
N TYR A 22 -16.31 -17.26 -11.34
CA TYR A 22 -15.77 -16.45 -10.25
C TYR A 22 -16.88 -15.81 -9.44
N LYS A 23 -16.68 -15.68 -8.12
CA LYS A 23 -17.60 -14.91 -7.29
C LYS A 23 -17.80 -13.50 -7.88
N GLY A 24 -19.05 -13.10 -8.02
CA GLY A 24 -19.45 -11.84 -8.64
C GLY A 24 -19.72 -11.90 -10.15
N ASP A 25 -19.43 -13.03 -10.80
CA ASP A 25 -19.84 -13.29 -12.18
C ASP A 25 -21.26 -13.85 -12.25
N THR A 26 -21.89 -13.69 -13.40
CA THR A 26 -23.23 -14.22 -13.64
C THR A 26 -23.19 -15.68 -14.04
N VAL A 27 -24.18 -16.44 -13.63
CA VAL A 27 -24.39 -17.79 -14.11
C VAL A 27 -24.63 -17.76 -15.62
N PRO A 28 -24.07 -18.70 -16.40
CA PRO A 28 -24.28 -18.78 -17.86
C PRO A 28 -25.75 -18.80 -18.25
N THR A 29 -26.08 -18.20 -19.38
CA THR A 29 -27.46 -18.14 -19.92
C THR A 29 -27.90 -19.50 -20.42
N ASP A 30 -29.23 -19.72 -20.58
CA ASP A 30 -29.77 -20.94 -21.16
C ASP A 30 -29.22 -21.20 -22.58
N GLU A 31 -28.99 -20.15 -23.35
CA GLU A 31 -28.43 -20.27 -24.71
C GLU A 31 -26.99 -20.82 -24.68
N ALA A 32 -26.15 -20.32 -23.72
CA ALA A 32 -24.80 -20.82 -23.55
C ALA A 32 -24.80 -22.30 -23.13
N ILE A 33 -25.73 -22.68 -22.24
CA ILE A 33 -25.90 -24.06 -21.79
C ILE A 33 -26.38 -24.97 -22.94
N LEU A 34 -27.36 -24.53 -23.71
CA LEU A 34 -27.84 -25.27 -24.89
C LEU A 34 -26.74 -25.48 -25.92
N ASN A 35 -26.02 -24.42 -26.30
CA ASN A 35 -24.94 -24.53 -27.25
C ASN A 35 -23.87 -25.53 -26.79
N GLN A 36 -23.63 -25.63 -25.50
CA GLN A 36 -22.65 -26.53 -24.92
C GLN A 36 -23.16 -27.97 -24.85
N LEU A 37 -24.44 -28.20 -24.49
CA LEU A 37 -25.05 -29.51 -24.48
C LEU A 37 -25.02 -30.15 -25.87
N PHE A 38 -25.08 -29.36 -26.91
CA PHE A 38 -25.14 -29.85 -28.32
C PHE A 38 -23.78 -29.84 -29.04
N ASN A 39 -22.84 -28.99 -28.64
CA ASN A 39 -21.51 -28.97 -29.22
C ASN A 39 -20.58 -30.05 -28.66
N GLU A 40 -20.88 -30.59 -27.49
CA GLU A 40 -20.13 -31.71 -26.97
C GLU A 40 -20.68 -33.02 -27.56
N SER A 41 -19.81 -33.86 -28.09
CA SER A 41 -20.10 -35.15 -28.80
C SER A 41 -20.84 -36.20 -27.97
N GLU A 42 -21.41 -35.84 -26.85
CA GLU A 42 -22.04 -36.71 -25.87
C GLU A 42 -23.57 -36.71 -25.90
N THR A 43 -24.19 -35.80 -26.67
CA THR A 43 -25.65 -35.81 -26.84
C THR A 43 -25.99 -36.64 -28.09
N SER A 44 -26.28 -37.91 -27.89
CA SER A 44 -26.65 -38.81 -29.02
C SER A 44 -28.12 -39.10 -29.05
N TYR A 45 -28.71 -38.94 -30.21
CA TYR A 45 -30.00 -39.56 -30.53
C TYR A 45 -29.78 -41.00 -30.95
N SER A 46 -30.82 -41.81 -30.78
CA SER A 46 -30.81 -43.15 -31.35
C SER A 46 -30.82 -43.15 -32.88
N LYS A 47 -30.94 -41.97 -33.54
CA LYS A 47 -30.91 -41.83 -35.01
C LYS A 47 -30.54 -40.41 -35.52
N GLY A 48 -29.56 -39.74 -34.94
CA GLY A 48 -29.07 -38.48 -35.51
C GLY A 48 -28.61 -37.44 -34.46
N THR A 49 -27.86 -36.47 -34.90
CA THR A 49 -27.48 -35.26 -34.12
C THR A 49 -28.45 -34.14 -34.46
N ILE A 50 -28.96 -33.43 -33.42
CA ILE A 50 -29.65 -32.14 -33.63
C ILE A 50 -28.57 -31.07 -33.69
N SER A 51 -28.67 -30.14 -34.63
CA SER A 51 -27.85 -28.94 -34.65
C SER A 51 -28.25 -28.01 -33.49
N ALA A 52 -27.33 -27.16 -33.02
CA ALA A 52 -27.64 -26.17 -32.01
C ALA A 52 -28.78 -25.22 -32.42
N ASP A 53 -28.92 -24.93 -33.72
CA ASP A 53 -29.98 -24.07 -34.24
C ASP A 53 -31.35 -24.77 -34.24
N ASP A 54 -31.40 -26.04 -34.58
CA ASP A 54 -32.64 -26.83 -34.49
C ASP A 54 -33.07 -27.03 -33.03
N ALA A 55 -32.10 -27.08 -32.08
CA ALA A 55 -32.37 -27.23 -30.68
C ALA A 55 -33.08 -26.03 -30.05
N LYS A 56 -32.73 -24.82 -30.46
CA LYS A 56 -33.31 -23.57 -29.90
C LYS A 56 -34.84 -23.53 -30.06
N ASP A 57 -35.36 -24.08 -31.19
CA ASP A 57 -36.77 -24.03 -31.48
C ASP A 57 -37.57 -25.20 -30.90
N HIS A 58 -36.89 -26.25 -30.42
CA HIS A 58 -37.53 -27.48 -30.00
C HIS A 58 -37.24 -27.90 -28.57
N ILE A 59 -36.35 -27.20 -27.87
CA ILE A 59 -35.94 -27.54 -26.50
C ILE A 59 -36.37 -26.47 -25.50
N THR A 60 -36.93 -26.92 -24.40
CA THR A 60 -37.24 -26.08 -23.26
C THR A 60 -36.39 -26.54 -22.05
N LEU A 61 -35.79 -25.60 -21.34
CA LEU A 61 -35.06 -25.85 -20.13
C LEU A 61 -35.87 -25.40 -18.93
N GLN A 62 -36.01 -26.28 -17.93
CA GLN A 62 -36.66 -25.94 -16.68
C GLN A 62 -35.72 -26.21 -15.52
N TRP A 63 -35.55 -25.21 -14.66
CA TRP A 63 -34.68 -25.26 -13.51
C TRP A 63 -35.44 -25.57 -12.23
N PHE A 64 -34.83 -26.35 -11.33
CA PHE A 64 -35.37 -26.70 -10.04
C PHE A 64 -34.26 -26.58 -8.98
N LYS A 65 -34.63 -26.13 -7.77
CA LYS A 65 -33.72 -26.20 -6.62
C LYS A 65 -33.49 -27.62 -6.18
N LYS A 66 -32.27 -27.92 -5.76
CA LYS A 66 -31.93 -29.16 -5.07
C LYS A 66 -32.14 -29.00 -3.57
N ASP A 67 -33.36 -28.69 -3.15
CA ASP A 67 -33.72 -28.49 -1.74
C ASP A 67 -34.61 -29.61 -1.15
N GLY A 68 -34.77 -30.68 -1.90
CA GLY A 68 -35.65 -31.81 -1.54
C GLY A 68 -37.13 -31.55 -1.82
N THR A 69 -37.55 -30.31 -2.07
CA THR A 69 -38.95 -29.98 -2.36
C THR A 69 -39.23 -29.85 -3.86
N ARG A 70 -38.16 -29.83 -4.68
CA ARG A 70 -38.26 -29.75 -6.14
C ARG A 70 -39.08 -28.55 -6.60
N THR A 71 -38.81 -27.41 -5.99
CA THR A 71 -39.49 -26.18 -6.34
C THR A 71 -39.00 -25.71 -7.72
N ASN A 72 -39.96 -25.53 -8.63
CA ASN A 72 -39.70 -24.89 -9.92
C ASN A 72 -39.17 -23.48 -9.70
N ILE A 73 -38.01 -23.18 -10.28
CA ILE A 73 -37.43 -21.83 -10.22
C ILE A 73 -37.47 -21.25 -11.62
N SER A 74 -38.09 -20.09 -11.78
CA SER A 74 -37.87 -19.32 -12.97
C SER A 74 -36.39 -18.90 -13.03
N LYS A 75 -35.84 -18.79 -14.25
CA LYS A 75 -34.47 -18.34 -14.47
C LYS A 75 -34.17 -17.01 -13.78
N GLU A 76 -35.17 -16.13 -13.67
CA GLU A 76 -35.07 -14.84 -13.00
C GLU A 76 -34.87 -14.96 -11.48
N ASN A 77 -35.30 -16.08 -10.90
CA ASN A 77 -35.12 -16.38 -9.49
C ASN A 77 -33.91 -17.28 -9.18
N MET A 78 -33.18 -17.71 -10.19
CA MET A 78 -31.85 -18.28 -9.99
C MET A 78 -30.93 -17.16 -9.50
N ALA A 79 -30.12 -17.47 -8.49
CA ALA A 79 -29.08 -16.53 -8.08
C ALA A 79 -28.18 -16.22 -9.28
N THR A 80 -28.34 -15.03 -9.87
CA THR A 80 -27.57 -14.62 -11.03
C THR A 80 -26.09 -14.49 -10.73
N THR A 81 -25.76 -14.22 -9.46
CA THR A 81 -24.39 -14.11 -8.93
C THR A 81 -24.30 -14.86 -7.60
N PRO A 82 -24.20 -16.20 -7.61
CA PRO A 82 -24.12 -16.95 -6.38
C PRO A 82 -22.85 -16.64 -5.60
N ASP A 83 -22.95 -16.58 -4.27
CA ASP A 83 -21.84 -16.35 -3.37
C ASP A 83 -21.08 -17.63 -3.02
N ASP A 84 -21.75 -18.77 -3.09
CA ASP A 84 -21.22 -20.08 -2.74
C ASP A 84 -21.61 -21.14 -3.78
N ASP A 85 -20.94 -22.27 -3.71
CA ASP A 85 -21.25 -23.43 -4.54
C ASP A 85 -22.73 -23.77 -4.44
N THR A 86 -23.34 -24.00 -5.60
CA THR A 86 -24.77 -24.28 -5.65
C THR A 86 -25.08 -25.36 -6.68
N GLU A 87 -26.17 -26.08 -6.46
CA GLU A 87 -26.62 -27.16 -7.33
C GLU A 87 -28.07 -26.95 -7.73
N TYR A 88 -28.35 -27.12 -9.01
CA TYR A 88 -29.69 -27.11 -9.57
C TYR A 88 -29.95 -28.40 -10.32
N TYR A 89 -31.22 -28.79 -10.43
CA TYR A 89 -31.67 -29.78 -11.40
C TYR A 89 -32.09 -29.04 -12.66
N LEU A 90 -31.61 -29.54 -13.80
CA LEU A 90 -32.00 -29.08 -15.11
C LEU A 90 -32.84 -30.14 -15.80
N GLU A 91 -34.09 -29.84 -16.06
CA GLU A 91 -34.98 -30.63 -16.90
C GLU A 91 -34.93 -30.10 -18.34
N VAL A 92 -34.69 -31.00 -19.28
CA VAL A 92 -34.69 -30.68 -20.70
C VAL A 92 -35.88 -31.37 -21.33
N THR A 93 -36.77 -30.60 -21.93
CA THR A 93 -37.96 -31.10 -22.63
C THR A 93 -37.81 -30.82 -24.14
N TYR A 94 -37.99 -31.86 -24.94
CA TYR A 94 -38.04 -31.75 -26.39
C TYR A 94 -39.49 -31.65 -26.87
N ASN A 95 -39.77 -30.63 -27.69
CA ASN A 95 -41.07 -30.44 -28.32
C ASN A 95 -40.92 -30.62 -29.82
N PRO A 96 -41.43 -31.72 -30.40
CA PRO A 96 -41.27 -32.04 -31.82
C PRO A 96 -41.96 -31.02 -32.73
N ASN A 97 -42.90 -30.23 -32.22
CA ASN A 97 -43.64 -29.22 -32.99
C ASN A 97 -43.10 -27.80 -32.78
N GLY A 98 -41.95 -27.66 -32.14
CA GLY A 98 -41.38 -26.37 -31.81
C GLY A 98 -42.01 -25.73 -30.55
N THR A 99 -41.42 -24.62 -30.09
CA THR A 99 -41.87 -23.84 -28.92
C THR A 99 -42.99 -22.85 -29.25
N SER A 100 -43.78 -23.13 -30.31
CA SER A 100 -44.89 -22.28 -30.73
C SER A 100 -45.89 -22.06 -29.61
N THR A 101 -46.26 -20.82 -29.37
CA THR A 101 -47.30 -20.41 -28.40
C THR A 101 -48.70 -20.74 -28.85
N ASP A 102 -48.87 -21.37 -29.99
CA ASP A 102 -50.14 -21.81 -30.54
C ASP A 102 -50.64 -23.04 -29.74
N GLU A 103 -51.59 -22.81 -28.86
CA GLU A 103 -52.16 -23.83 -27.97
C GLU A 103 -52.74 -25.03 -28.73
N SER A 104 -53.12 -24.88 -30.00
CA SER A 104 -53.61 -25.98 -30.85
C SER A 104 -52.52 -26.97 -31.24
N LYS A 105 -51.24 -26.54 -31.17
CA LYS A 105 -50.08 -27.37 -31.44
C LYS A 105 -49.39 -27.86 -30.15
N ALA A 106 -49.73 -27.30 -28.99
CA ALA A 106 -49.14 -27.63 -27.71
C ALA A 106 -49.57 -29.00 -27.15
N ASN A 107 -50.61 -29.61 -27.74
CA ASN A 107 -51.19 -30.88 -27.22
C ASN A 107 -50.43 -32.15 -27.61
N THR A 108 -49.29 -32.04 -28.23
CA THR A 108 -48.39 -33.15 -28.52
C THR A 108 -47.08 -33.07 -27.75
N LYS A 109 -47.14 -32.55 -26.52
CA LYS A 109 -45.98 -32.60 -25.59
C LYS A 109 -45.60 -34.05 -25.36
N GLN A 110 -44.64 -34.54 -26.10
CA GLN A 110 -43.95 -35.76 -25.71
C GLN A 110 -42.92 -35.35 -24.67
N HIS A 111 -43.22 -35.67 -23.40
CA HIS A 111 -42.20 -35.71 -22.37
C HIS A 111 -41.11 -36.65 -22.81
N VAL A 112 -39.97 -36.11 -23.17
CA VAL A 112 -38.81 -36.91 -23.57
C VAL A 112 -37.96 -37.28 -22.35
N VAL A 113 -38.35 -36.77 -21.19
CA VAL A 113 -37.59 -36.98 -19.97
C VAL A 113 -38.52 -37.54 -18.93
N GLY A 114 -38.21 -38.73 -18.48
CA GLY A 114 -39.04 -39.61 -17.66
C GLY A 114 -39.85 -38.92 -16.55
N ASP A 115 -40.84 -39.64 -16.09
CA ASP A 115 -41.79 -39.18 -15.07
C ASP A 115 -41.18 -38.23 -14.05
N ALA A 116 -41.65 -37.01 -14.08
CA ALA A 116 -41.23 -35.97 -13.14
C ALA A 116 -41.43 -36.34 -11.65
N GLU A 117 -42.15 -37.41 -11.37
CA GLU A 117 -42.43 -37.92 -10.05
C GLU A 117 -41.39 -38.89 -9.50
N LYS A 118 -40.47 -39.39 -10.33
CA LYS A 118 -39.43 -40.29 -9.86
C LYS A 118 -38.26 -39.49 -9.30
N ALA A 119 -38.00 -39.66 -8.03
CA ALA A 119 -36.85 -39.09 -7.34
C ALA A 119 -35.57 -39.36 -8.14
N TYR A 120 -34.72 -38.34 -8.25
CA TYR A 120 -33.37 -38.47 -8.80
C TYR A 120 -32.66 -39.65 -8.11
N ASN A 121 -32.25 -40.61 -8.91
CA ASN A 121 -31.42 -41.72 -8.45
C ASN A 121 -30.09 -41.65 -9.22
N PRO A 122 -28.98 -41.31 -8.57
CA PRO A 122 -27.69 -41.20 -9.21
C PRO A 122 -27.19 -42.46 -9.92
N ASP A 123 -27.71 -43.64 -9.46
CA ASP A 123 -27.34 -44.94 -10.01
C ASP A 123 -28.16 -45.34 -11.22
N ASN A 124 -29.13 -44.53 -11.63
CA ASN A 124 -30.02 -44.87 -12.76
C ASN A 124 -29.54 -44.16 -14.05
N SER A 125 -29.05 -44.96 -14.99
CA SER A 125 -28.60 -44.49 -16.31
C SER A 125 -29.70 -43.84 -17.17
N ASN A 126 -30.97 -43.93 -16.79
CA ASN A 126 -32.13 -43.32 -17.42
C ASN A 126 -32.65 -42.11 -16.66
N ASN A 127 -31.79 -41.39 -15.95
CA ASN A 127 -32.16 -40.23 -15.16
C ASN A 127 -32.59 -39.07 -16.08
N PRO A 128 -33.83 -38.58 -15.93
CA PRO A 128 -34.35 -37.52 -16.79
C PRO A 128 -33.75 -36.13 -16.51
N TYR A 129 -33.02 -36.00 -15.41
CA TYR A 129 -32.47 -34.73 -14.96
C TYR A 129 -30.97 -34.76 -14.97
N GLY A 130 -30.38 -33.72 -15.54
CA GLY A 130 -28.98 -33.40 -15.28
C GLY A 130 -28.85 -32.58 -14.01
N ILE A 131 -27.86 -32.90 -13.21
CA ILE A 131 -27.43 -32.01 -12.12
C ILE A 131 -26.52 -30.96 -12.72
N TYR A 132 -26.91 -29.71 -12.50
CA TYR A 132 -26.08 -28.56 -12.86
C TYR A 132 -25.42 -28.03 -11.61
N LYS A 133 -24.11 -28.25 -11.48
CA LYS A 133 -23.31 -27.80 -10.36
C LYS A 133 -22.57 -26.54 -10.72
N ILE A 134 -22.72 -25.52 -9.90
CA ILE A 134 -22.00 -24.27 -10.01
C ILE A 134 -20.98 -24.23 -8.89
N HIS A 135 -19.71 -24.26 -9.26
CA HIS A 135 -18.60 -24.01 -8.35
C HIS A 135 -18.21 -22.54 -8.39
N VAL A 136 -18.19 -21.89 -7.23
CA VAL A 136 -17.86 -20.47 -7.11
C VAL A 136 -16.42 -20.32 -6.66
N ILE A 137 -15.57 -19.88 -7.59
CA ILE A 137 -14.17 -19.60 -7.33
C ILE A 137 -14.07 -18.28 -6.57
N LYS A 138 -13.52 -18.32 -5.36
CA LYS A 138 -13.36 -17.17 -4.49
C LYS A 138 -11.91 -16.69 -4.51
N GLY A 139 -11.72 -15.39 -4.59
CA GLY A 139 -10.41 -14.77 -4.46
C GLY A 139 -10.06 -14.51 -3.00
N GLN A 140 -8.78 -14.33 -2.70
CA GLN A 140 -8.30 -13.87 -1.41
C GLN A 140 -7.07 -12.98 -1.57
N ILE A 141 -6.92 -12.02 -0.66
CA ILE A 141 -5.72 -11.22 -0.54
C ILE A 141 -5.21 -11.33 0.88
N GLN A 142 -3.97 -11.74 1.03
CA GLN A 142 -3.26 -11.72 2.30
C GLN A 142 -2.37 -10.48 2.35
N ILE A 143 -2.44 -9.72 3.45
CA ILE A 143 -1.55 -8.59 3.72
C ILE A 143 -0.62 -9.00 4.85
N THR A 144 0.68 -8.99 4.59
CA THR A 144 1.73 -9.24 5.56
C THR A 144 2.41 -7.94 5.90
N LYS A 145 2.42 -7.60 7.18
CA LYS A 145 3.14 -6.46 7.72
C LYS A 145 4.38 -6.92 8.44
N ASN A 146 5.54 -6.39 8.02
CA ASN A 146 6.81 -6.60 8.66
C ASN A 146 7.31 -5.28 9.26
N VAL A 147 8.03 -5.36 10.36
CA VAL A 147 8.77 -4.27 10.98
C VAL A 147 10.21 -4.71 11.22
N LYS A 148 11.17 -3.82 11.03
CA LYS A 148 12.58 -4.16 11.20
C LYS A 148 12.93 -4.49 12.65
N GLU A 149 12.25 -3.87 13.60
CA GLU A 149 12.53 -4.01 15.02
C GLU A 149 11.27 -4.40 15.78
N ALA A 150 11.40 -5.38 16.66
CA ALA A 150 10.33 -5.75 17.58
C ALA A 150 10.10 -4.63 18.62
N SER A 151 8.87 -4.54 19.15
CA SER A 151 8.49 -3.63 20.22
C SER A 151 7.96 -4.45 21.40
N ASP A 152 8.01 -3.90 22.58
CA ASP A 152 7.42 -4.46 23.79
C ASP A 152 5.89 -4.35 23.84
N THR A 153 5.28 -3.60 22.91
CA THR A 153 3.84 -3.41 22.79
C THR A 153 3.31 -3.79 21.41
N ASP A 154 2.03 -4.14 21.35
CA ASP A 154 1.32 -4.38 20.09
C ASP A 154 1.31 -3.12 19.22
N ARG A 155 1.50 -3.29 17.91
CA ARG A 155 1.44 -2.22 16.91
C ARG A 155 0.46 -2.56 15.82
N THR A 156 -0.45 -1.65 15.54
CA THR A 156 -1.47 -1.85 14.52
C THR A 156 -1.23 -0.90 13.33
N PHE A 157 -1.22 -1.47 12.14
CA PHE A 157 -1.06 -0.76 10.87
C PHE A 157 -2.36 -0.86 10.07
N ILE A 158 -2.75 0.24 9.47
CA ILE A 158 -3.98 0.34 8.68
C ILE A 158 -3.64 0.25 7.20
N PHE A 159 -4.42 -0.53 6.49
CA PHE A 159 -4.34 -0.67 5.05
C PHE A 159 -5.65 -0.28 4.40
N ASN A 160 -5.57 0.50 3.33
CA ASN A 160 -6.69 0.81 2.47
C ASN A 160 -6.73 -0.21 1.34
N VAL A 161 -7.88 -0.84 1.16
CA VAL A 161 -8.14 -1.80 0.08
C VAL A 161 -9.23 -1.22 -0.81
N ASN A 162 -8.85 -0.85 -2.02
CA ASN A 162 -9.76 -0.32 -3.02
C ASN A 162 -10.11 -1.43 -4.01
N ALA A 163 -11.37 -1.84 -4.03
CA ALA A 163 -11.88 -2.83 -4.99
C ALA A 163 -12.54 -2.11 -6.16
N LYS A 164 -12.13 -2.45 -7.39
CA LYS A 164 -12.70 -1.90 -8.63
C LYS A 164 -13.43 -3.00 -9.39
N LYS A 165 -14.73 -2.80 -9.57
CA LYS A 165 -15.58 -3.63 -10.43
C LYS A 165 -16.16 -2.75 -11.54
N GLY A 166 -15.60 -2.86 -12.75
CA GLY A 166 -15.94 -1.95 -13.84
C GLY A 166 -15.59 -0.49 -13.47
N GLN A 167 -16.58 0.41 -13.48
CA GLN A 167 -16.40 1.81 -13.07
C GLN A 167 -16.65 2.07 -11.58
N ASN A 168 -17.13 1.07 -10.84
CA ASN A 168 -17.42 1.21 -9.41
C ASN A 168 -16.19 0.87 -8.59
N VAL A 169 -15.83 1.78 -7.69
CA VAL A 169 -14.74 1.59 -6.72
C VAL A 169 -15.35 1.57 -5.32
N SER A 170 -15.14 0.48 -4.60
CA SER A 170 -15.44 0.38 -3.17
C SER A 170 -14.15 0.45 -2.37
N LYS A 171 -14.18 1.15 -1.24
CA LYS A 171 -13.04 1.32 -0.35
C LYS A 171 -13.34 0.63 0.96
N SER A 172 -12.38 -0.13 1.46
CA SER A 172 -12.43 -0.73 2.79
C SER A 172 -11.09 -0.54 3.49
N GLN A 173 -11.12 -0.51 4.82
CA GLN A 173 -9.92 -0.48 5.64
C GLN A 173 -9.79 -1.80 6.40
N VAL A 174 -8.56 -2.29 6.48
CA VAL A 174 -8.22 -3.46 7.28
C VAL A 174 -7.01 -3.15 8.14
N SER A 175 -6.93 -3.77 9.30
CA SER A 175 -5.82 -3.60 10.23
C SER A 175 -4.98 -4.86 10.32
N VAL A 176 -3.67 -4.68 10.38
CA VAL A 176 -2.71 -5.74 10.69
C VAL A 176 -2.03 -5.40 12.01
N THR A 177 -2.12 -6.27 12.98
CA THR A 177 -1.44 -6.11 14.27
C THR A 177 -0.18 -6.97 14.30
N VAL A 178 0.95 -6.31 14.51
CA VAL A 178 2.22 -6.96 14.89
C VAL A 178 2.25 -7.01 16.41
N LYS A 179 2.25 -8.21 16.96
CA LYS A 179 2.21 -8.42 18.40
C LYS A 179 3.49 -7.98 19.08
N ALA A 180 3.40 -7.74 20.40
CA ALA A 180 4.57 -7.45 21.23
C ALA A 180 5.65 -8.52 21.05
N ASN A 181 6.90 -8.08 20.91
CA ASN A 181 8.08 -8.90 20.67
C ASN A 181 8.09 -9.68 19.34
N GLU A 182 7.12 -9.40 18.43
CA GLU A 182 7.10 -9.94 17.07
C GLU A 182 7.54 -8.88 16.06
N THR A 183 7.99 -9.37 14.89
CA THR A 183 8.38 -8.50 13.77
C THR A 183 7.46 -8.65 12.56
N SER A 184 6.43 -9.47 12.65
CA SER A 184 5.48 -9.70 11.56
C SER A 184 4.06 -9.94 12.06
N GLY A 185 3.10 -9.52 11.26
CA GLY A 185 1.68 -9.81 11.44
C GLY A 185 1.02 -9.99 10.07
N THR A 186 -0.11 -10.69 10.04
CA THR A 186 -0.85 -10.94 8.80
C THR A 186 -2.34 -10.79 8.99
N VAL A 187 -3.03 -10.39 7.92
CA VAL A 187 -4.49 -10.46 7.79
C VAL A 187 -4.82 -11.05 6.43
N THR A 188 -5.89 -11.84 6.37
CA THR A 188 -6.40 -12.37 5.11
C THR A 188 -7.80 -11.82 4.87
N LEU A 189 -8.04 -11.33 3.67
CA LEU A 189 -9.33 -10.94 3.14
C LEU A 189 -9.86 -12.11 2.31
N PRO A 190 -10.73 -12.94 2.84
CA PRO A 190 -11.25 -14.10 2.14
C PRO A 190 -12.45 -13.74 1.26
N ASP A 191 -12.88 -14.68 0.45
CA ASP A 191 -14.14 -14.66 -0.29
C ASP A 191 -14.33 -13.44 -1.21
N LEU A 192 -13.23 -12.94 -1.77
CA LEU A 192 -13.26 -11.78 -2.66
C LEU A 192 -13.86 -12.14 -4.02
N PRO A 193 -14.74 -11.29 -4.56
CA PRO A 193 -15.19 -11.38 -5.93
C PRO A 193 -14.05 -11.20 -6.94
N ARG A 194 -14.26 -11.64 -8.18
CA ARG A 194 -13.41 -11.27 -9.31
C ARG A 194 -13.33 -9.75 -9.43
N GLY A 195 -12.12 -9.22 -9.67
CA GLY A 195 -11.92 -7.79 -9.87
C GLY A 195 -10.49 -7.34 -9.58
N GLU A 196 -10.27 -6.04 -9.74
CA GLU A 196 -9.02 -5.37 -9.42
C GLU A 196 -9.04 -4.81 -8.00
N TYR A 197 -8.00 -5.08 -7.24
CA TYR A 197 -7.84 -4.65 -5.85
C TYR A 197 -6.52 -3.94 -5.68
N THR A 198 -6.55 -2.73 -5.17
CA THR A 198 -5.35 -1.97 -4.85
C THR A 198 -5.20 -1.86 -3.34
N VAL A 199 -4.06 -2.31 -2.83
CA VAL A 199 -3.68 -2.26 -1.41
C VAL A 199 -2.66 -1.15 -1.21
N THR A 200 -2.90 -0.26 -0.26
CA THR A 200 -1.97 0.78 0.19
C THR A 200 -1.93 0.80 1.70
N GLU A 201 -0.74 0.97 2.27
CA GLU A 201 -0.61 1.23 3.70
C GLU A 201 -0.96 2.68 3.97
N ASP A 202 -1.80 2.94 4.98
CA ASP A 202 -2.02 4.28 5.50
C ASP A 202 -0.80 4.74 6.28
N ASN A 203 -0.59 6.05 6.39
CA ASN A 203 0.53 6.59 7.16
C ASN A 203 0.44 6.11 8.61
N ALA A 204 1.44 5.38 9.04
CA ALA A 204 1.59 4.97 10.42
C ALA A 204 2.55 5.96 11.13
N ASP A 205 2.04 6.70 12.11
CA ASP A 205 2.84 7.63 12.90
C ASP A 205 4.06 6.91 13.51
N GLY A 206 5.22 7.50 13.31
CA GLY A 206 6.48 6.94 13.79
C GLY A 206 7.06 5.80 12.93
N TYR A 207 6.53 5.54 11.72
CA TYR A 207 7.03 4.52 10.81
C TYR A 207 7.19 5.03 9.38
N SER A 208 8.15 4.46 8.68
CA SER A 208 8.38 4.71 7.25
C SER A 208 8.43 3.39 6.49
N ILE A 209 7.71 3.29 5.37
CA ILE A 209 7.74 2.13 4.48
C ILE A 209 9.12 2.07 3.82
N GLN A 210 9.84 0.98 4.05
CA GLN A 210 11.18 0.72 3.50
C GLN A 210 11.15 -0.21 2.30
N ALA A 211 10.25 -1.19 2.33
CA ALA A 211 10.04 -2.10 1.21
C ALA A 211 8.57 -2.50 1.13
N PHE A 212 8.10 -2.78 -0.06
CA PHE A 212 6.79 -3.35 -0.32
C PHE A 212 6.91 -4.21 -1.58
N ASP A 213 6.39 -5.43 -1.50
CA ASP A 213 6.54 -6.43 -2.54
C ASP A 213 5.27 -7.28 -2.68
N ILE A 214 5.12 -7.88 -3.86
CA ILE A 214 4.08 -8.83 -4.18
C ILE A 214 4.68 -10.23 -4.14
N PHE A 215 4.00 -11.12 -3.44
CA PHE A 215 4.29 -12.55 -3.50
C PHE A 215 3.07 -13.23 -4.10
N THR A 216 3.22 -13.77 -5.31
CA THR A 216 2.24 -14.64 -5.93
C THR A 216 2.68 -16.07 -5.71
N ASP A 217 1.76 -16.94 -5.35
CA ASP A 217 2.00 -18.36 -5.37
C ASP A 217 2.04 -18.79 -6.85
N ASP A 218 3.18 -19.25 -7.34
CA ASP A 218 3.38 -19.67 -8.74
C ASP A 218 2.41 -20.78 -9.20
N SER A 219 1.72 -21.42 -8.26
CA SER A 219 0.66 -22.39 -8.55
C SER A 219 -0.68 -21.76 -8.96
N GLN A 220 -0.83 -20.42 -8.88
CA GLN A 220 -2.10 -19.74 -9.10
C GLN A 220 -2.03 -18.82 -10.33
N THR A 221 -2.42 -19.37 -11.48
CA THR A 221 -2.33 -18.73 -12.79
C THR A 221 -3.37 -17.60 -13.02
N ASP A 222 -4.30 -17.38 -12.10
CA ASP A 222 -5.44 -16.49 -12.30
C ASP A 222 -5.34 -15.18 -11.47
N CYS A 223 -4.15 -14.83 -10.97
CA CYS A 223 -3.88 -13.56 -10.30
C CYS A 223 -2.77 -12.80 -11.03
N GLU A 224 -3.10 -11.68 -11.62
CA GLU A 224 -2.10 -10.71 -12.09
C GLU A 224 -1.82 -9.70 -10.99
N SER A 225 -0.61 -9.18 -10.97
CA SER A 225 -0.22 -8.21 -9.97
C SER A 225 0.66 -7.11 -10.55
N ALA A 226 0.56 -5.92 -9.98
CA ALA A 226 1.35 -4.75 -10.36
C ALA A 226 1.76 -3.97 -9.11
N ARG A 227 2.94 -3.34 -9.18
CA ARG A 227 3.49 -2.49 -8.12
C ARG A 227 3.65 -1.06 -8.64
N SER A 228 3.27 -0.09 -7.83
CA SER A 228 3.50 1.34 -8.08
C SER A 228 4.40 1.92 -6.98
N ASP A 229 5.59 2.39 -7.36
CA ASP A 229 6.55 3.02 -6.43
C ASP A 229 6.13 4.45 -6.06
N ALA A 230 5.33 5.10 -6.90
CA ALA A 230 4.93 6.50 -6.72
C ALA A 230 4.02 6.68 -5.49
N ASP A 231 3.06 5.80 -5.30
CA ASP A 231 2.09 5.80 -4.20
C ASP A 231 2.24 4.61 -3.25
N LYS A 232 3.30 3.79 -3.45
CA LYS A 232 3.59 2.59 -2.68
C LYS A 232 2.41 1.62 -2.63
N SER A 233 1.71 1.46 -3.75
CA SER A 233 0.56 0.58 -3.88
C SER A 233 0.90 -0.74 -4.55
N LEU A 234 0.15 -1.77 -4.17
CA LEU A 234 0.18 -3.11 -4.77
C LEU A 234 -1.21 -3.43 -5.32
N THR A 235 -1.28 -3.73 -6.60
CA THR A 235 -2.55 -4.03 -7.29
C THR A 235 -2.59 -5.51 -7.65
N PHE A 236 -3.74 -6.15 -7.40
CA PHE A 236 -4.03 -7.53 -7.70
C PHE A 236 -5.27 -7.60 -8.59
N THR A 237 -5.18 -8.28 -9.72
CA THR A 237 -6.33 -8.60 -10.55
C THR A 237 -6.68 -10.07 -10.34
N LEU A 238 -7.71 -10.32 -9.54
CA LEU A 238 -8.19 -11.65 -9.22
C LEU A 238 -9.13 -12.14 -10.33
N GLY A 239 -8.86 -13.33 -10.86
CA GLY A 239 -9.69 -13.93 -11.90
C GLY A 239 -9.49 -13.28 -13.28
N ASN A 240 -8.25 -12.95 -13.65
CA ASN A 240 -7.95 -12.24 -14.90
C ASN A 240 -8.06 -13.08 -16.17
N ASN A 241 -8.17 -14.40 -16.05
CA ASN A 241 -8.33 -15.28 -17.21
C ASN A 241 -9.72 -15.09 -17.82
N GLY A 242 -9.89 -13.98 -18.54
CA GLY A 242 -11.15 -13.51 -19.12
C GLY A 242 -11.90 -14.52 -19.97
N ASP A 243 -11.20 -15.47 -20.59
CA ASP A 243 -11.77 -16.52 -21.43
C ASP A 243 -12.24 -17.74 -20.64
N LYS A 244 -11.87 -17.88 -19.34
CA LYS A 244 -12.31 -18.97 -18.47
C LYS A 244 -13.51 -18.64 -17.58
N ALA A 245 -13.93 -17.41 -17.51
CA ALA A 245 -15.18 -17.01 -16.88
C ALA A 245 -16.35 -17.51 -17.75
N ASN A 246 -16.86 -18.67 -17.51
CA ASN A 246 -17.91 -19.42 -18.19
C ASN A 246 -17.40 -20.71 -18.88
N VAL A 247 -16.19 -21.18 -18.55
CA VAL A 247 -15.78 -22.51 -18.98
C VAL A 247 -16.56 -23.53 -18.16
N ILE A 248 -17.44 -24.22 -18.82
CA ILE A 248 -18.03 -25.45 -18.29
C ILE A 248 -16.92 -26.50 -18.33
N ALA A 249 -16.16 -26.60 -17.24
CA ALA A 249 -15.14 -27.64 -17.12
C ALA A 249 -15.81 -28.96 -16.78
N THR A 250 -15.52 -29.99 -17.55
CA THR A 250 -15.96 -31.36 -17.24
C THR A 250 -15.19 -31.97 -16.05
N ASP A 251 -14.03 -31.38 -15.70
CA ASP A 251 -13.19 -31.82 -14.59
C ASP A 251 -12.84 -30.68 -13.66
N TYR A 252 -13.21 -30.83 -12.39
CA TYR A 252 -12.78 -29.95 -11.30
C TYR A 252 -11.32 -30.24 -10.95
N THR A 253 -10.41 -29.43 -11.43
CA THR A 253 -9.02 -29.43 -11.00
C THR A 253 -8.65 -28.21 -10.15
N TYR A 254 -9.62 -27.36 -9.79
CA TYR A 254 -9.35 -26.26 -8.84
C TYR A 254 -9.25 -26.85 -7.44
N THR A 255 -8.02 -26.91 -6.95
CA THR A 255 -7.74 -27.15 -5.53
C THR A 255 -8.39 -26.05 -4.67
N SER A 256 -8.86 -26.43 -3.49
CA SER A 256 -9.66 -25.68 -2.51
C SER A 256 -9.08 -24.34 -1.99
N GLY A 257 -8.17 -23.68 -2.70
CA GLY A 257 -7.46 -22.48 -2.25
C GLY A 257 -7.90 -21.17 -2.88
N GLY A 258 -8.71 -21.19 -3.96
CA GLY A 258 -9.07 -19.96 -4.68
C GLY A 258 -7.84 -19.22 -5.25
N VAL A 259 -8.09 -18.06 -5.84
CA VAL A 259 -7.05 -17.17 -6.38
C VAL A 259 -6.48 -16.31 -5.25
N LYS A 260 -5.16 -16.34 -5.03
CA LYS A 260 -4.52 -15.67 -3.89
C LYS A 260 -3.47 -14.65 -4.32
N GLY A 261 -3.63 -13.40 -3.87
CA GLY A 261 -2.59 -12.38 -3.89
C GLY A 261 -1.98 -12.20 -2.49
N VAL A 262 -0.68 -11.93 -2.41
CA VAL A 262 0.00 -11.61 -1.14
C VAL A 262 0.71 -10.27 -1.26
N ALA A 263 0.25 -9.28 -0.49
CA ALA A 263 0.90 -7.99 -0.30
C ALA A 263 1.83 -8.05 0.91
N SER A 264 3.07 -7.63 0.77
CA SER A 264 4.03 -7.53 1.87
C SER A 264 4.55 -6.11 2.01
N TYR A 265 4.47 -5.54 3.20
CA TYR A 265 4.99 -4.22 3.53
C TYR A 265 5.95 -4.31 4.69
N THR A 266 7.12 -3.70 4.55
CA THR A 266 8.15 -3.65 5.60
C THR A 266 8.38 -2.21 6.02
N ASN A 267 8.17 -1.91 7.31
CA ASN A 267 8.41 -0.60 7.88
C ASN A 267 9.60 -0.59 8.84
N GLU A 268 10.19 0.57 8.96
CA GLU A 268 11.21 0.91 9.94
C GLU A 268 10.69 2.04 10.81
N ALA A 269 10.94 1.97 12.12
CA ALA A 269 10.60 3.03 13.04
C ALA A 269 11.39 4.30 12.70
N VAL A 270 10.72 5.43 12.70
CA VAL A 270 11.30 6.75 12.47
C VAL A 270 10.80 7.72 13.54
N THR A 271 11.61 8.74 13.82
CA THR A 271 11.33 9.77 14.83
C THR A 271 11.58 11.14 14.23
N SER A 272 10.89 12.17 14.69
CA SER A 272 11.23 13.57 14.47
C SER A 272 11.92 14.15 15.70
N LEU A 273 12.79 15.14 15.48
CA LEU A 273 13.46 15.93 16.50
C LEU A 273 13.42 17.40 16.10
N ASP A 274 12.84 18.24 16.93
CA ASP A 274 12.85 19.68 16.73
C ASP A 274 14.14 20.29 17.25
N LEU A 275 14.80 21.11 16.43
CA LEU A 275 15.95 21.92 16.82
C LEU A 275 15.48 23.35 17.08
N LYS A 276 15.71 23.86 18.28
CA LYS A 276 15.45 25.25 18.67
C LYS A 276 16.76 25.99 18.85
N LYS A 277 16.98 27.06 18.08
CA LYS A 277 18.20 27.87 18.13
C LYS A 277 18.00 29.16 18.94
N THR A 278 18.77 29.32 20.01
CA THR A 278 18.67 30.49 20.88
C THR A 278 20.04 31.04 21.26
N ASP A 279 20.06 32.23 21.89
CA ASP A 279 21.22 32.70 22.66
C ASP A 279 21.18 32.20 24.11
N THR A 280 22.16 32.60 24.93
CA THR A 280 22.24 32.26 26.35
C THR A 280 21.10 32.84 27.19
N ASP A 281 20.45 33.89 26.71
CA ASP A 281 19.30 34.56 27.33
C ASP A 281 17.96 34.04 26.82
N ASN A 282 17.97 32.95 25.99
CA ASN A 282 16.84 32.28 25.36
C ASN A 282 16.12 33.09 24.25
N HIS A 283 16.74 34.12 23.70
CA HIS A 283 16.21 34.79 22.52
C HIS A 283 16.47 33.94 21.29
N SER A 284 15.47 33.82 20.43
CA SER A 284 15.55 33.06 19.18
C SER A 284 16.61 33.63 18.22
N LEU A 285 17.42 32.75 17.63
CA LEU A 285 18.47 33.09 16.67
C LEU A 285 18.19 32.47 15.31
N THR A 286 18.56 33.17 14.24
CA THR A 286 18.45 32.70 12.85
C THR A 286 19.81 32.76 12.14
N GLY A 287 19.96 32.05 11.03
CA GLY A 287 21.17 32.04 10.20
C GLY A 287 22.23 31.04 10.64
N ALA A 288 21.97 30.22 11.66
CA ALA A 288 22.82 29.07 11.97
C ALA A 288 22.69 28.00 10.88
N LYS A 289 23.79 27.29 10.60
CA LYS A 289 23.78 26.10 9.72
C LYS A 289 24.34 24.92 10.44
N PHE A 290 23.72 23.74 10.19
CA PHE A 290 24.10 22.48 10.80
C PHE A 290 24.35 21.41 9.73
N LYS A 291 25.22 20.46 10.10
CA LYS A 291 25.43 19.20 9.40
C LYS A 291 24.94 18.07 10.29
N LEU A 292 24.14 17.16 9.69
CA LEU A 292 23.67 15.95 10.36
C LEU A 292 24.34 14.72 9.76
N GLU A 293 24.93 13.90 10.62
CA GLU A 293 25.59 12.65 10.28
C GLU A 293 25.03 11.52 11.14
N MET A 294 25.05 10.30 10.62
CA MET A 294 24.64 9.10 11.35
C MET A 294 25.85 8.16 11.47
N LYS A 295 26.00 7.49 12.60
CA LYS A 295 27.06 6.54 12.86
C LYS A 295 26.86 5.29 12.00
N ASP A 296 27.89 4.88 11.26
CA ASP A 296 27.93 3.70 10.43
C ASP A 296 29.19 2.90 10.78
N GLY A 297 29.05 1.94 11.68
CA GLY A 297 30.16 1.24 12.31
C GLY A 297 31.07 2.22 13.07
N ASN A 298 32.33 2.35 12.63
CA ASN A 298 33.32 3.28 13.22
C ASN A 298 33.40 4.63 12.47
N SER A 299 32.57 4.85 11.46
CA SER A 299 32.56 6.05 10.62
C SER A 299 31.27 6.86 10.78
N TRP A 300 31.29 8.09 10.26
CA TRP A 300 30.14 8.98 10.20
C TRP A 300 29.69 9.17 8.76
N LYS A 301 28.47 8.80 8.46
CA LYS A 301 27.84 8.99 7.15
C LYS A 301 27.04 10.29 7.15
N SER A 302 27.35 11.21 6.23
CA SER A 302 26.58 12.43 6.09
C SER A 302 25.17 12.13 5.58
N LEU A 303 24.15 12.63 6.28
CA LEU A 303 22.75 12.53 5.89
C LEU A 303 22.24 13.82 5.27
N LYS A 304 22.57 14.98 5.90
CA LYS A 304 22.10 16.28 5.45
C LYS A 304 23.18 17.34 5.77
N ASN A 305 23.49 18.16 4.78
CA ASN A 305 24.37 19.31 4.92
C ASN A 305 23.51 20.59 4.87
N ASP A 306 24.03 21.69 5.39
CA ASP A 306 23.40 23.01 5.32
C ASP A 306 21.94 23.04 5.80
N ILE A 307 21.67 22.39 6.94
CA ILE A 307 20.40 22.55 7.64
C ILE A 307 20.38 23.97 8.21
N GLU A 308 19.63 24.86 7.61
CA GLU A 308 19.64 26.29 7.93
C GLU A 308 18.45 26.69 8.79
N VAL A 309 18.75 27.43 9.89
CA VAL A 309 17.73 28.08 10.71
C VAL A 309 17.34 29.40 10.01
N ASN A 310 16.25 29.39 9.25
CA ASN A 310 15.80 30.49 8.41
C ASN A 310 15.11 31.60 9.19
N ASN A 311 15.03 32.80 8.57
CA ASN A 311 14.33 33.96 9.11
C ASN A 311 12.87 33.66 9.47
N GLY A 312 12.52 33.80 10.72
CA GLY A 312 11.15 33.72 11.24
C GLY A 312 10.79 32.41 11.95
N ALA A 313 11.58 31.35 11.79
CA ALA A 313 11.42 30.11 12.55
C ALA A 313 12.73 29.81 13.28
N SER A 314 12.71 29.85 14.61
CA SER A 314 13.84 29.39 15.43
C SER A 314 13.91 27.88 15.50
N ASP A 315 12.91 27.21 14.96
CA ASP A 315 12.70 25.77 15.08
C ASP A 315 12.84 25.10 13.71
N ILE A 316 13.58 24.00 13.67
CA ILE A 316 13.75 23.15 12.49
C ILE A 316 13.38 21.75 12.88
N GLU A 317 12.50 21.12 12.13
CA GLU A 317 12.15 19.72 12.31
C GLU A 317 13.09 18.80 11.51
N LEU A 318 13.77 17.90 12.22
CA LEU A 318 14.52 16.79 11.64
C LEU A 318 13.61 15.57 11.56
N ASN A 319 13.04 15.32 10.37
CA ASN A 319 12.08 14.24 10.13
C ASN A 319 12.76 12.96 9.67
N ASN A 320 12.08 11.82 9.85
CA ASN A 320 12.49 10.51 9.38
C ASN A 320 13.84 10.02 9.93
N LEU A 321 14.13 10.38 11.16
CA LEU A 321 15.31 9.85 11.88
C LEU A 321 15.06 8.39 12.24
N LYS A 322 15.87 7.51 11.67
CA LYS A 322 15.86 6.06 11.95
C LYS A 322 16.53 5.77 13.28
N THR A 323 16.33 4.57 13.81
CA THR A 323 17.10 4.08 14.97
C THR A 323 18.59 4.16 14.69
N GLY A 324 19.35 4.80 15.60
CA GLY A 324 20.80 4.97 15.47
C GLY A 324 21.37 6.13 16.27
N ILE A 325 22.69 6.31 16.17
CA ILE A 325 23.43 7.41 16.82
C ILE A 325 23.71 8.48 15.77
N TYR A 326 23.41 9.72 16.14
CA TYR A 326 23.53 10.89 15.28
C TYR A 326 24.54 11.88 15.84
N LYS A 327 25.19 12.60 14.92
CA LYS A 327 26.09 13.72 15.20
C LYS A 327 25.57 14.95 14.50
N LEU A 328 25.29 15.98 15.26
CA LEU A 328 24.87 17.29 14.78
C LEU A 328 26.03 18.29 15.04
N THR A 329 26.52 18.87 13.96
CA THR A 329 27.64 19.85 14.02
C THR A 329 27.15 21.19 13.50
N GLU A 330 27.32 22.25 14.27
CA GLU A 330 27.09 23.60 13.77
C GLU A 330 28.24 23.98 12.81
N THR A 331 27.93 24.27 11.57
CA THR A 331 28.91 24.62 10.53
C THR A 331 29.02 26.14 10.34
N THR A 332 27.96 26.86 10.69
CA THR A 332 27.91 28.32 10.62
C THR A 332 27.13 28.84 11.85
N ALA A 333 27.71 29.73 12.58
CA ALA A 333 27.04 30.40 13.71
C ALA A 333 26.17 31.56 13.24
N PRO A 334 25.10 31.93 13.97
CA PRO A 334 24.38 33.18 13.76
C PRO A 334 25.31 34.40 13.76
N LYS A 335 24.97 35.41 12.97
CA LYS A 335 25.77 36.64 12.92
C LYS A 335 25.94 37.32 14.30
N GLY A 336 27.18 37.53 14.72
CA GLY A 336 27.49 38.11 16.00
C GLY A 336 27.57 37.15 17.18
N TYR A 337 27.55 35.85 16.89
CA TYR A 337 27.65 34.77 17.88
C TYR A 337 28.86 33.88 17.62
N SER A 338 29.35 33.20 18.63
CA SER A 338 30.44 32.24 18.52
C SER A 338 29.91 30.89 17.99
N LEU A 339 30.73 30.23 17.20
CA LEU A 339 30.44 28.85 16.77
C LEU A 339 30.46 27.90 17.98
N LEU A 340 29.61 26.86 17.94
CA LEU A 340 29.69 25.79 18.95
C LEU A 340 31.05 25.10 18.89
N GLY A 341 31.68 24.92 20.06
CA GLY A 341 33.01 24.33 20.14
C GLY A 341 33.07 22.82 19.99
N SER A 342 31.90 22.14 20.00
CA SER A 342 31.81 20.70 19.88
C SER A 342 30.50 20.29 19.20
N SER A 343 30.49 19.09 18.61
CA SER A 343 29.30 18.48 18.06
C SER A 343 28.38 17.93 19.15
N ILE A 344 27.10 17.85 18.88
CA ILE A 344 26.08 17.27 19.75
C ILE A 344 25.79 15.87 19.26
N TYR A 345 25.81 14.89 20.14
CA TYR A 345 25.49 13.50 19.81
C TYR A 345 24.18 13.12 20.48
N PHE A 346 23.31 12.45 19.72
CA PHE A 346 22.06 11.95 20.26
C PHE A 346 21.74 10.57 19.62
N LYS A 347 21.01 9.76 20.38
CA LYS A 347 20.54 8.44 19.97
C LYS A 347 19.04 8.47 19.75
N VAL A 348 18.60 7.84 18.66
CA VAL A 348 17.19 7.60 18.34
C VAL A 348 16.91 6.12 18.54
N GLU A 349 15.91 5.79 19.35
CA GLU A 349 15.41 4.41 19.57
C GLU A 349 13.89 4.44 19.64
N THR A 350 13.23 3.75 18.71
CA THR A 350 11.76 3.49 18.68
C THR A 350 10.91 4.64 19.25
N GLY A 351 11.02 5.81 18.59
CA GLY A 351 10.25 6.98 18.98
C GLY A 351 10.87 7.85 20.08
N ASN A 352 11.97 7.46 20.71
CA ASN A 352 12.67 8.21 21.75
C ASN A 352 13.96 8.82 21.22
N VAL A 353 14.33 9.97 21.80
CA VAL A 353 15.62 10.64 21.54
C VAL A 353 16.31 10.89 22.88
N THR A 354 17.59 10.53 22.99
CA THR A 354 18.41 10.73 24.18
C THR A 354 19.77 11.31 23.81
N LEU A 355 20.35 12.14 24.67
CA LEU A 355 21.72 12.62 24.49
C LEU A 355 22.71 11.50 24.82
N VAL A 356 23.73 11.39 23.97
CA VAL A 356 24.81 10.41 24.13
C VAL A 356 26.17 11.07 23.89
N ASP A 357 27.25 10.40 24.26
CA ASP A 357 28.59 10.75 23.84
C ASP A 357 28.89 10.19 22.41
N GLU A 358 30.08 10.49 21.87
CA GLU A 358 30.50 10.01 20.54
C GLU A 358 30.49 8.48 20.40
N ASN A 359 30.62 7.75 21.50
CA ASN A 359 30.65 6.29 21.55
C ASN A 359 29.25 5.70 21.78
N GLY A 360 28.25 6.54 22.09
CA GLY A 360 26.88 6.12 22.36
C GLY A 360 26.58 5.88 23.84
N GLY A 361 27.52 6.23 24.72
CA GLY A 361 27.30 6.25 26.18
C GLY A 361 26.37 7.39 26.58
N PRO A 362 25.69 7.29 27.76
CA PRO A 362 24.78 8.34 28.22
C PRO A 362 25.50 9.69 28.38
N ALA A 363 24.92 10.77 27.88
CA ALA A 363 25.38 12.13 28.08
C ALA A 363 24.29 12.97 28.72
N GLN A 364 24.72 14.10 29.35
CA GLN A 364 23.83 15.03 30.00
C GLN A 364 23.72 16.34 29.21
N ASP A 365 22.72 17.13 29.53
CA ASP A 365 22.59 18.50 29.05
C ASP A 365 23.87 19.30 29.39
N SER A 366 24.19 20.26 28.55
CA SER A 366 25.28 21.22 28.79
C SER A 366 24.72 22.64 28.92
N ASN A 367 25.58 23.59 29.24
CA ASN A 367 25.17 25.01 29.24
C ASN A 367 24.80 25.51 27.83
N MET A 368 25.23 24.79 26.76
CA MET A 368 25.07 25.18 25.37
C MET A 368 23.99 24.39 24.65
N TRP A 369 23.53 23.28 25.16
CA TRP A 369 22.41 22.51 24.63
C TRP A 369 21.70 21.71 25.70
N SER A 370 20.40 21.52 25.51
CA SER A 370 19.55 20.68 26.35
C SER A 370 18.50 19.99 25.55
N LEU A 371 18.15 18.76 25.90
CA LEU A 371 17.13 17.96 25.24
C LEU A 371 15.90 17.80 26.14
N ASN A 372 14.75 18.33 25.68
CA ASN A 372 13.47 17.94 26.22
C ASN A 372 13.04 16.63 25.58
N THR A 373 13.14 15.53 26.29
CA THR A 373 12.83 14.19 25.78
C THR A 373 11.33 13.96 25.57
N GLU A 374 10.48 14.63 26.34
CA GLU A 374 9.03 14.51 26.27
C GLU A 374 8.47 15.09 24.97
N ASN A 375 8.92 16.29 24.60
CA ASN A 375 8.52 16.99 23.40
C ASN A 375 9.48 16.79 22.22
N LYS A 376 10.60 16.08 22.44
CA LYS A 376 11.68 15.86 21.46
C LYS A 376 12.20 17.17 20.86
N VAL A 377 12.53 18.12 21.73
CA VAL A 377 13.08 19.43 21.35
C VAL A 377 14.51 19.55 21.86
N LEU A 378 15.46 19.69 20.95
CA LEU A 378 16.86 19.98 21.22
C LEU A 378 17.09 21.49 21.15
N ILE A 379 17.29 22.12 22.28
CA ILE A 379 17.62 23.55 22.41
C ILE A 379 19.12 23.70 22.26
N ILE A 380 19.57 24.55 21.34
CA ILE A 380 20.99 24.81 21.07
C ILE A 380 21.25 26.30 21.22
N LYS A 381 22.23 26.65 22.08
CA LYS A 381 22.55 28.02 22.41
C LYS A 381 23.89 28.45 21.82
N ASN A 382 24.01 29.73 21.41
CA ASN A 382 25.30 30.36 21.10
C ASN A 382 25.55 31.54 22.04
N THR A 383 26.83 31.79 22.35
CA THR A 383 27.25 32.94 23.10
C THR A 383 27.51 34.12 22.21
N LYS A 384 27.02 35.28 22.59
CA LYS A 384 27.22 36.53 21.85
C LYS A 384 28.72 36.88 21.84
N LEU A 385 29.23 37.22 20.65
CA LEU A 385 30.58 37.76 20.54
C LEU A 385 30.59 39.20 21.03
N TYR A 386 31.44 39.49 22.02
CA TYR A 386 31.70 40.84 22.39
C TYR A 386 32.70 41.43 21.39
N SER A 387 32.34 42.50 20.71
CA SER A 387 33.30 43.28 19.98
C SER A 387 34.24 43.91 21.05
N LEU A 388 35.52 43.64 20.90
CA LEU A 388 36.49 44.43 21.67
C LEU A 388 36.22 45.92 21.33
N PRO A 389 36.21 46.84 22.33
CA PRO A 389 36.14 48.24 22.01
C PRO A 389 37.26 48.52 21.03
N GLU A 390 36.95 49.23 19.94
CA GLU A 390 37.98 49.71 19.04
C GLU A 390 38.95 50.54 19.87
N SER A 391 40.12 49.96 20.20
CA SER A 391 41.19 50.65 20.96
C SER A 391 41.88 51.73 20.13
N GLY A 392 41.26 52.11 18.99
CA GLY A 392 41.65 53.25 18.11
C GLY A 392 40.72 54.42 18.28
N GLY A 393 40.29 54.76 19.49
CA GLY A 393 39.57 56.01 19.72
C GLY A 393 40.47 57.26 19.45
N PRO A 394 39.88 58.45 19.27
CA PRO A 394 40.59 59.68 18.86
C PRO A 394 41.77 60.11 19.74
N GLY A 395 42.07 59.32 20.82
CA GLY A 395 43.18 59.56 21.74
C GLY A 395 44.58 59.50 21.14
N THR A 396 44.85 58.64 20.17
CA THR A 396 46.19 58.54 19.56
C THR A 396 46.52 59.70 18.63
N TYR A 397 45.52 60.21 17.91
CA TYR A 397 45.70 61.39 17.07
C TYR A 397 46.04 62.64 17.84
N GLY A 398 45.42 62.87 19.01
CA GLY A 398 45.73 63.97 19.90
C GLY A 398 47.16 63.93 20.41
N PHE A 399 47.62 62.77 20.86
CA PHE A 399 49.00 62.58 21.35
C PHE A 399 50.03 62.66 20.23
N THR A 400 49.77 62.18 19.04
CA THR A 400 50.70 62.28 17.88
C THR A 400 50.88 63.74 17.45
N ILE A 401 49.77 64.49 17.33
CA ILE A 401 49.80 65.90 16.94
C ILE A 401 50.53 66.74 18.02
N SER A 402 50.25 66.51 19.32
CA SER A 402 50.92 67.16 20.43
C SER A 402 52.42 66.84 20.46
N GLY A 403 52.80 65.59 20.25
CA GLY A 403 54.20 65.15 20.20
C GLY A 403 54.98 65.82 19.05
N VAL A 404 54.38 65.91 17.86
CA VAL A 404 55.04 66.62 16.72
C VAL A 404 55.16 68.13 16.95
N ALA A 405 54.14 68.72 17.57
CA ALA A 405 54.21 70.19 17.93
C ALA A 405 55.30 70.49 18.94
N ILE A 406 55.48 69.63 20.00
CA ILE A 406 56.53 69.78 20.98
C ILE A 406 57.89 69.58 20.34
N LEU A 407 58.07 68.58 19.46
CA LEU A 407 59.36 68.37 18.78
C LEU A 407 59.69 69.55 17.87
N ALA A 408 58.72 70.07 17.10
CA ALA A 408 58.92 71.30 16.23
C ALA A 408 59.31 72.51 17.11
N THR A 409 58.64 72.70 18.24
CA THR A 409 58.95 73.81 19.13
C THR A 409 60.36 73.68 19.75
N ALA A 410 60.75 72.49 20.18
CA ALA A 410 62.07 72.19 20.69
C ALA A 410 63.17 72.43 19.63
N LEU A 411 62.91 72.00 18.38
CA LEU A 411 63.83 72.25 17.26
C LEU A 411 64.01 73.78 16.94
N MET A 412 62.90 74.52 16.96
CA MET A 412 62.97 76.00 16.79
C MET A 412 63.75 76.67 17.92
N LEU A 413 63.54 76.27 19.13
CA LEU A 413 64.29 76.79 20.26
C LEU A 413 65.79 76.49 20.16
N PHE A 414 66.11 75.26 19.76
CA PHE A 414 67.47 74.83 19.50
C PHE A 414 68.13 75.58 18.37
N ILE A 415 67.48 75.82 17.26
CA ILE A 415 67.96 76.57 16.15
C ILE A 415 68.19 78.10 16.55
N ASN A 416 67.24 78.67 17.30
CA ASN A 416 67.33 80.01 17.84
C ASN A 416 68.49 80.20 18.82
N ASN A 417 68.69 79.23 19.69
CA ASN A 417 69.79 79.26 20.62
C ASN A 417 71.14 79.17 19.87
N LYS A 418 71.23 78.29 18.92
CA LYS A 418 72.44 78.12 18.11
C LYS A 418 72.75 79.39 17.25
N ARG A 419 71.75 80.06 16.73
CA ARG A 419 71.89 81.34 16.09
C ARG A 419 72.40 82.42 17.03
N ARG A 420 71.89 82.55 18.26
CA ARG A 420 72.36 83.46 19.30
C ARG A 420 73.81 83.17 19.75
N GLU A 421 74.19 81.88 19.84
CA GLU A 421 75.58 81.51 20.13
C GLU A 421 76.53 81.88 18.95
N GLU A 422 76.06 81.77 17.67
CA GLU A 422 76.86 82.19 16.53
C GLU A 422 76.98 83.69 16.41
N GLU A 423 75.92 84.45 16.76
CA GLU A 423 75.91 85.91 16.78
C GLU A 423 76.81 86.40 17.92
N ALA A 424 76.80 85.77 19.06
CA ALA A 424 77.67 86.13 20.20
C ALA A 424 79.16 85.77 19.99
N LYS A 425 79.47 84.87 19.01
CA LYS A 425 80.86 84.64 18.58
C LYS A 425 81.38 85.55 17.54
N ARG A 426 80.51 86.42 16.95
CA ARG A 426 80.82 87.36 15.85
C ARG A 426 80.90 88.82 16.34
N SER A 427 80.56 89.15 17.63
CA SER A 427 80.77 90.38 18.29
C SER A 427 82.03 90.29 19.20
#